data_6b9955c57191f7b9e2d28f596650bc58
#
_entry.id   6b9955c57191f7b9e2d28f596650bc58
#
_cell.length_a   1.000
_cell.length_b   1.000
_cell.length_c   1.000
_cell.angle_alpha   90.00
_cell.angle_beta   90.00
_cell.angle_gamma   90.00
#
_symmetry.space_group_name_H-M   'P 1'
#
loop_
_entity.id
_entity.type
_entity.pdbx_description
1 polymer ?
#
loop_
_entity_poly.entity_id
_entity_poly.type
_entity_poly.pdbx_seq_one_letter_code
_entity_poly.pdbx_strand_id
1 'polypeptide(L)'
;MPGIHWLTFDCYGTIADWNACMLGALQPIAGAHASPLLSAYHQAESILEAGPTWRTYREVLHDGLGLAARRVGVPLSDGQCGAFAAAWPAMTVFPDVAEALGTLASFGWRLAILTNCDDDLFAATTARLPVPVEIVVTAEQVRSYKPDLGHFRKFAELTGATPANWIHVANSWVHDILPAARMGLRSVWVDRDLTGHPAKFAERRVTTMRRLPETVMDVSALPAWPVR
;
A
#
# COMPACT_ATOMS: atom_id res chain seq x y z
N MET A 1 -7.44 26.47 -17.60
CA MET A 1 -7.50 26.12 -16.17
C MET A 1 -6.39 25.13 -15.89
N PRO A 2 -5.59 25.29 -14.82
CA PRO A 2 -4.67 24.22 -14.45
C PRO A 2 -5.52 22.97 -14.22
N GLY A 3 -5.20 21.89 -14.90
CA GLY A 3 -5.96 20.65 -14.79
C GLY A 3 -5.90 20.11 -13.36
N ILE A 4 -6.93 19.43 -12.92
CA ILE A 4 -6.95 18.72 -11.64
C ILE A 4 -5.86 17.63 -11.70
N HIS A 5 -4.92 17.68 -10.77
CA HIS A 5 -3.82 16.71 -10.67
C HIS A 5 -4.02 15.79 -9.48
N TRP A 6 -3.90 14.50 -9.72
CA TRP A 6 -4.10 13.46 -8.72
C TRP A 6 -2.78 12.84 -8.28
N LEU A 7 -2.66 12.66 -6.97
CA LEU A 7 -1.70 11.76 -6.35
C LEU A 7 -2.46 10.61 -5.70
N THR A 8 -2.24 9.41 -6.17
CA THR A 8 -2.70 8.21 -5.48
C THR A 8 -1.56 7.58 -4.71
N PHE A 9 -1.86 7.09 -3.52
CA PHE A 9 -0.91 6.42 -2.64
C PHE A 9 -1.38 4.99 -2.37
N ASP A 10 -0.44 4.06 -2.30
CA ASP A 10 -0.62 2.89 -1.47
C ASP A 10 -0.61 3.31 0.01
N CYS A 11 -1.23 2.51 0.88
CA CYS A 11 -1.34 2.85 2.30
C CYS A 11 -0.32 2.09 3.16
N TYR A 12 -0.44 0.77 3.22
CA TYR A 12 0.27 -0.07 4.18
C TYR A 12 1.67 -0.44 3.68
N GLY A 13 2.68 -0.10 4.48
CA GLY A 13 4.09 -0.11 4.07
C GLY A 13 4.55 1.19 3.39
N THR A 14 3.62 2.02 2.92
CA THR A 14 3.89 3.32 2.27
C THR A 14 3.64 4.49 3.21
N ILE A 15 2.41 4.64 3.69
CA ILE A 15 1.96 5.67 4.65
C ILE A 15 1.97 5.11 6.07
N ALA A 16 1.37 3.95 6.29
CA ALA A 16 1.27 3.28 7.57
C ALA A 16 2.32 2.19 7.71
N ASP A 17 2.96 2.11 8.89
CA ASP A 17 4.02 1.13 9.18
C ASP A 17 3.41 -0.23 9.53
N TRP A 18 3.04 -0.96 8.48
CA TRP A 18 2.43 -2.28 8.60
C TRP A 18 3.37 -3.28 9.28
N ASN A 19 4.64 -3.31 8.87
CA ASN A 19 5.61 -4.27 9.39
C ASN A 19 5.85 -4.10 10.89
N ALA A 20 6.03 -2.88 11.36
CA ALA A 20 6.23 -2.63 12.80
C ALA A 20 4.99 -2.99 13.62
N CYS A 21 3.80 -2.64 13.14
CA CYS A 21 2.54 -2.97 13.80
C CYS A 21 2.35 -4.49 13.92
N MET A 22 2.45 -5.20 12.80
CA MET A 22 2.17 -6.63 12.76
C MET A 22 3.27 -7.46 13.46
N LEU A 23 4.54 -7.02 13.41
CA LEU A 23 5.60 -7.60 14.22
C LEU A 23 5.31 -7.42 15.72
N GLY A 24 4.88 -6.23 16.13
CA GLY A 24 4.47 -5.95 17.51
C GLY A 24 3.33 -6.86 17.98
N ALA A 25 2.36 -7.14 17.11
CA ALA A 25 1.27 -8.08 17.41
C ALA A 25 1.75 -9.54 17.55
N LEU A 26 2.80 -9.93 16.84
CA LEU A 26 3.36 -11.27 16.90
C LEU A 26 4.28 -11.50 18.11
N GLN A 27 4.89 -10.46 18.67
CA GLN A 27 5.82 -10.59 19.80
C GLN A 27 5.22 -11.34 21.02
N PRO A 28 4.02 -10.98 21.53
CA PRO A 28 3.42 -11.70 22.65
C PRO A 28 2.92 -13.10 22.27
N ILE A 29 2.71 -13.39 21.00
CA ILE A 29 2.17 -14.66 20.50
C ILE A 29 3.29 -15.68 20.25
N ALA A 30 4.40 -15.23 19.66
CA ALA A 30 5.44 -16.10 19.09
C ALA A 30 6.85 -15.81 19.63
N GLY A 31 7.07 -14.76 20.42
CA GLY A 31 8.35 -14.41 21.03
C GLY A 31 9.49 -14.34 19.99
N ALA A 32 10.54 -15.13 20.17
CA ALA A 32 11.68 -15.17 19.25
C ALA A 32 11.33 -15.63 17.82
N HIS A 33 10.17 -16.26 17.62
CA HIS A 33 9.71 -16.70 16.31
C HIS A 33 8.89 -15.62 15.57
N ALA A 34 8.62 -14.45 16.16
CA ALA A 34 7.79 -13.41 15.56
C ALA A 34 8.31 -12.94 14.20
N SER A 35 9.61 -12.64 14.08
CA SER A 35 10.18 -12.17 12.81
C SER A 35 10.22 -13.25 11.71
N PRO A 36 10.68 -14.50 11.96
CA PRO A 36 10.54 -15.58 10.99
C PRO A 36 9.09 -15.84 10.57
N LEU A 37 8.14 -15.74 11.51
CA LEU A 37 6.73 -15.95 11.27
C LEU A 37 6.15 -14.85 10.37
N LEU A 38 6.51 -13.57 10.60
CA LEU A 38 6.11 -12.47 9.77
C LEU A 38 6.65 -12.61 8.34
N SER A 39 7.91 -13.02 8.20
CA SER A 39 8.50 -13.29 6.88
C SER A 39 7.78 -14.42 6.13
N ALA A 40 7.37 -15.47 6.83
CA ALA A 40 6.59 -16.57 6.27
C ALA A 40 5.15 -16.12 5.93
N TYR A 41 4.59 -15.19 6.72
CA TYR A 41 3.27 -14.60 6.48
C TYR A 41 3.22 -13.85 5.15
N HIS A 42 4.19 -13.02 4.82
CA HIS A 42 4.21 -12.30 3.53
C HIS A 42 4.15 -13.24 2.32
N GLN A 43 4.75 -14.44 2.42
CA GLN A 43 4.64 -15.43 1.36
C GLN A 43 3.25 -16.09 1.32
N ALA A 44 2.64 -16.34 2.49
CA ALA A 44 1.31 -16.90 2.59
C ALA A 44 0.25 -15.91 2.10
N GLU A 45 0.37 -14.63 2.47
CA GLU A 45 -0.45 -13.51 2.03
C GLU A 45 -0.52 -13.46 0.49
N SER A 46 0.63 -13.41 -0.18
CA SER A 46 0.70 -13.35 -1.65
C SER A 46 0.02 -14.56 -2.32
N ILE A 47 0.10 -15.76 -1.71
CA ILE A 47 -0.57 -16.97 -2.23
C ILE A 47 -2.09 -16.85 -2.08
N LEU A 48 -2.57 -16.33 -0.94
CA LEU A 48 -4.00 -16.19 -0.68
C LEU A 48 -4.63 -15.09 -1.54
N GLU A 49 -3.96 -13.96 -1.70
CA GLU A 49 -4.40 -12.86 -2.55
C GLU A 49 -4.48 -13.24 -4.03
N ALA A 50 -3.53 -14.06 -4.50
CA ALA A 50 -3.51 -14.56 -5.88
C ALA A 50 -4.45 -15.75 -6.10
N GLY A 51 -5.13 -16.25 -5.07
CA GLY A 51 -6.01 -17.39 -5.14
C GLY A 51 -7.25 -17.13 -6.02
N PRO A 52 -7.86 -18.21 -6.58
CA PRO A 52 -9.01 -18.07 -7.48
C PRO A 52 -10.31 -17.65 -6.78
N THR A 53 -10.36 -17.75 -5.45
CA THR A 53 -11.51 -17.40 -4.64
C THR A 53 -11.21 -16.11 -3.89
N TRP A 54 -12.07 -15.11 -4.07
CA TRP A 54 -12.00 -13.87 -3.30
C TRP A 54 -12.09 -14.16 -1.80
N ARG A 55 -11.19 -13.52 -1.03
CA ARG A 55 -11.19 -13.45 0.42
C ARG A 55 -11.14 -11.98 0.84
N THR A 56 -11.76 -11.64 1.95
CA THR A 56 -11.50 -10.38 2.61
C THR A 56 -10.06 -10.33 3.12
N TYR A 57 -9.50 -9.16 3.28
CA TYR A 57 -8.13 -9.05 3.81
C TYR A 57 -8.04 -9.53 5.26
N ARG A 58 -9.13 -9.40 6.03
CA ARG A 58 -9.23 -9.98 7.37
C ARG A 58 -9.09 -11.50 7.35
N GLU A 59 -9.71 -12.17 6.38
CA GLU A 59 -9.52 -13.62 6.17
C GLU A 59 -8.08 -13.93 5.73
N VAL A 60 -7.49 -13.09 4.87
CA VAL A 60 -6.08 -13.23 4.48
C VAL A 60 -5.14 -13.09 5.67
N LEU A 61 -5.37 -12.13 6.57
CA LEU A 61 -4.59 -11.97 7.80
C LEU A 61 -4.68 -13.23 8.68
N HIS A 62 -5.89 -13.71 8.93
CA HIS A 62 -6.14 -14.89 9.78
C HIS A 62 -5.56 -16.17 9.18
N ASP A 63 -5.98 -16.50 7.96
CA ASP A 63 -5.61 -17.76 7.29
C ASP A 63 -4.12 -17.77 6.92
N GLY A 64 -3.60 -16.62 6.49
CA GLY A 64 -2.20 -16.42 6.14
C GLY A 64 -1.27 -16.66 7.32
N LEU A 65 -1.64 -16.17 8.53
CA LEU A 65 -0.87 -16.44 9.72
C LEU A 65 -0.89 -17.94 10.08
N GLY A 66 -2.03 -18.60 9.96
CA GLY A 66 -2.15 -20.05 10.16
C GLY A 66 -1.29 -20.86 9.18
N LEU A 67 -1.24 -20.44 7.91
CA LEU A 67 -0.36 -21.05 6.89
C LEU A 67 1.13 -20.84 7.23
N ALA A 68 1.50 -19.60 7.57
CA ALA A 68 2.86 -19.25 7.95
C ALA A 68 3.33 -20.04 9.17
N ALA A 69 2.49 -20.15 10.21
CA ALA A 69 2.76 -20.89 11.43
C ALA A 69 3.09 -22.37 11.17
N ARG A 70 2.28 -23.02 10.34
CA ARG A 70 2.55 -24.41 9.91
C ARG A 70 3.87 -24.54 9.17
N ARG A 71 4.22 -23.57 8.33
CA ARG A 71 5.44 -23.60 7.50
C ARG A 71 6.71 -23.45 8.35
N VAL A 72 6.67 -22.64 9.41
CA VAL A 72 7.82 -22.42 10.30
C VAL A 72 7.80 -23.33 11.52
N GLY A 73 6.81 -24.21 11.67
CA GLY A 73 6.70 -25.15 12.79
C GLY A 73 6.32 -24.50 14.11
N VAL A 74 5.66 -23.34 14.10
CA VAL A 74 5.17 -22.64 15.30
C VAL A 74 3.68 -22.94 15.46
N PRO A 75 3.27 -23.71 16.50
CA PRO A 75 1.85 -23.99 16.70
C PRO A 75 1.12 -22.72 17.18
N LEU A 76 0.09 -22.30 16.44
CA LEU A 76 -0.82 -21.22 16.81
C LEU A 76 -2.25 -21.74 16.90
N SER A 77 -2.99 -21.23 17.88
CA SER A 77 -4.42 -21.45 17.98
C SER A 77 -5.17 -20.51 17.03
N ASP A 78 -6.41 -20.87 16.72
CA ASP A 78 -7.32 -20.02 15.94
C ASP A 78 -7.52 -18.63 16.57
N GLY A 79 -7.66 -18.55 17.89
CA GLY A 79 -7.75 -17.29 18.62
C GLY A 79 -6.49 -16.40 18.49
N GLN A 80 -5.29 -16.99 18.36
CA GLN A 80 -4.05 -16.24 18.13
C GLN A 80 -3.99 -15.69 16.70
N CYS A 81 -4.47 -16.45 15.73
CA CYS A 81 -4.63 -15.94 14.34
C CYS A 81 -5.64 -14.78 14.28
N GLY A 82 -6.77 -14.90 15.00
CA GLY A 82 -7.75 -13.84 15.13
C GLY A 82 -7.18 -12.58 15.82
N ALA A 83 -6.37 -12.75 16.87
CA ALA A 83 -5.72 -11.64 17.58
C ALA A 83 -4.74 -10.86 16.66
N PHE A 84 -4.04 -11.55 15.77
CA PHE A 84 -3.18 -10.92 14.76
C PHE A 84 -3.99 -10.00 13.85
N ALA A 85 -5.10 -10.48 13.29
CA ALA A 85 -5.99 -9.65 12.47
C ALA A 85 -6.60 -8.47 13.27
N ALA A 86 -6.92 -8.69 14.54
CA ALA A 86 -7.48 -7.66 15.42
C ALA A 86 -6.48 -6.58 15.86
N ALA A 87 -5.18 -6.75 15.63
CA ALA A 87 -4.17 -5.76 15.96
C ALA A 87 -4.16 -4.53 15.00
N TRP A 88 -4.85 -4.62 13.87
CA TRP A 88 -4.87 -3.61 12.82
C TRP A 88 -5.12 -2.17 13.30
N PRO A 89 -6.05 -1.87 14.23
CA PRO A 89 -6.30 -0.52 14.71
C PRO A 89 -5.11 0.13 15.45
N ALA A 90 -4.10 -0.64 15.84
CA ALA A 90 -2.89 -0.12 16.49
C ALA A 90 -1.87 0.47 15.50
N MET A 91 -2.10 0.33 14.20
CA MET A 91 -1.19 0.79 13.15
C MET A 91 -0.93 2.29 13.23
N THR A 92 0.35 2.68 13.08
CA THR A 92 0.79 4.07 13.09
C THR A 92 1.30 4.48 11.71
N VAL A 93 1.26 5.78 11.41
CA VAL A 93 1.86 6.31 10.18
C VAL A 93 3.36 6.54 10.36
N PHE A 94 4.14 6.44 9.29
CA PHE A 94 5.55 6.77 9.32
C PHE A 94 5.76 8.26 9.67
N PRO A 95 6.83 8.60 10.40
CA PRO A 95 7.05 9.98 10.88
C PRO A 95 7.30 11.01 9.77
N ASP A 96 7.67 10.57 8.58
CA ASP A 96 7.95 11.43 7.41
C ASP A 96 6.71 11.72 6.54
N VAL A 97 5.54 11.19 6.92
CA VAL A 97 4.31 11.26 6.10
C VAL A 97 3.58 12.60 6.29
N ALA A 98 3.46 13.06 7.54
CA ALA A 98 2.62 14.21 7.85
C ALA A 98 3.06 15.48 7.11
N GLU A 99 4.35 15.80 7.14
CA GLU A 99 4.92 16.94 6.45
C GLU A 99 4.80 16.81 4.94
N ALA A 100 5.10 15.62 4.39
CA ALA A 100 5.06 15.37 2.96
C ALA A 100 3.65 15.53 2.39
N LEU A 101 2.64 14.87 2.99
CA LEU A 101 1.27 14.96 2.51
C LEU A 101 0.67 16.36 2.73
N GLY A 102 0.98 17.02 3.87
CA GLY A 102 0.56 18.39 4.12
C GLY A 102 1.08 19.37 3.07
N THR A 103 2.36 19.25 2.70
CA THR A 103 2.98 20.07 1.67
C THR A 103 2.35 19.82 0.30
N LEU A 104 2.15 18.56 -0.08
CA LEU A 104 1.51 18.21 -1.37
C LEU A 104 0.07 18.74 -1.45
N ALA A 105 -0.71 18.61 -0.38
CA ALA A 105 -2.05 19.17 -0.31
C ALA A 105 -2.04 20.71 -0.44
N SER A 106 -1.09 21.40 0.21
CA SER A 106 -0.93 22.87 0.10
C SER A 106 -0.54 23.33 -1.31
N PHE A 107 0.10 22.46 -2.11
CA PHE A 107 0.41 22.72 -3.52
C PHE A 107 -0.79 22.45 -4.46
N GLY A 108 -1.94 22.06 -3.90
CA GLY A 108 -3.17 21.84 -4.65
C GLY A 108 -3.29 20.45 -5.28
N TRP A 109 -2.46 19.48 -4.88
CA TRP A 109 -2.63 18.08 -5.28
C TRP A 109 -3.85 17.48 -4.59
N ARG A 110 -4.68 16.78 -5.35
CA ARG A 110 -5.76 15.96 -4.82
C ARG A 110 -5.22 14.60 -4.42
N LEU A 111 -5.46 14.20 -3.18
CA LEU A 111 -4.89 12.98 -2.60
C LEU A 111 -5.92 11.87 -2.55
N ALA A 112 -5.52 10.67 -2.95
CA ALA A 112 -6.36 9.48 -2.90
C ALA A 112 -5.54 8.24 -2.48
N ILE A 113 -6.21 7.19 -2.05
CA ILE A 113 -5.57 5.94 -1.61
C ILE A 113 -6.11 4.75 -2.42
N LEU A 114 -5.18 3.89 -2.88
CA LEU A 114 -5.45 2.60 -3.50
C LEU A 114 -4.82 1.50 -2.64
N THR A 115 -5.62 0.70 -1.94
CA THR A 115 -5.10 -0.16 -0.87
C THR A 115 -5.65 -1.59 -0.89
N ASN A 116 -4.77 -2.57 -0.64
CA ASN A 116 -5.10 -3.99 -0.52
C ASN A 116 -5.66 -4.32 0.86
N CYS A 117 -6.79 -3.72 1.24
CA CYS A 117 -7.46 -4.04 2.50
C CYS A 117 -9.00 -3.94 2.38
N ASP A 118 -9.70 -4.28 3.45
CA ASP A 118 -11.14 -4.14 3.57
C ASP A 118 -11.54 -2.71 3.96
N ASP A 119 -12.77 -2.30 3.69
CA ASP A 119 -13.29 -0.96 3.97
C ASP A 119 -13.26 -0.64 5.48
N ASP A 120 -13.62 -1.59 6.33
CA ASP A 120 -13.64 -1.41 7.79
C ASP A 120 -12.21 -1.32 8.37
N LEU A 121 -11.26 -2.06 7.82
CA LEU A 121 -9.85 -1.98 8.20
C LEU A 121 -9.26 -0.62 7.83
N PHE A 122 -9.59 -0.11 6.63
CA PHE A 122 -9.16 1.22 6.23
C PHE A 122 -9.81 2.31 7.08
N ALA A 123 -11.10 2.17 7.42
CA ALA A 123 -11.80 3.12 8.29
C ALA A 123 -11.10 3.31 9.64
N ALA A 124 -10.55 2.25 10.23
CA ALA A 124 -9.74 2.32 11.45
C ALA A 124 -8.43 3.12 11.27
N THR A 125 -7.88 3.15 10.06
CA THR A 125 -6.65 3.90 9.73
C THR A 125 -6.93 5.36 9.39
N THR A 126 -8.11 5.68 8.87
CA THR A 126 -8.48 7.02 8.39
C THR A 126 -8.25 8.11 9.45
N ALA A 127 -8.60 7.84 10.71
CA ALA A 127 -8.43 8.80 11.81
C ALA A 127 -6.96 9.14 12.12
N ARG A 128 -6.02 8.40 11.58
CA ARG A 128 -4.56 8.58 11.77
C ARG A 128 -3.89 9.26 10.60
N LEU A 129 -4.60 9.43 9.48
CA LEU A 129 -4.06 10.14 8.33
C LEU A 129 -3.86 11.62 8.69
N PRO A 130 -2.69 12.20 8.38
CA PRO A 130 -2.36 13.58 8.75
C PRO A 130 -3.12 14.63 7.95
N VAL A 131 -3.69 14.23 6.81
CA VAL A 131 -4.49 15.07 5.92
C VAL A 131 -5.68 14.27 5.38
N PRO A 132 -6.80 14.92 5.05
CA PRO A 132 -7.92 14.23 4.42
C PRO A 132 -7.52 13.74 3.03
N VAL A 133 -8.04 12.56 2.67
CA VAL A 133 -7.98 12.01 1.31
C VAL A 133 -9.37 12.06 0.69
N GLU A 134 -9.45 12.37 -0.60
CA GLU A 134 -10.74 12.60 -1.26
C GLU A 134 -11.40 11.30 -1.73
N ILE A 135 -10.58 10.32 -2.12
CA ILE A 135 -11.05 9.03 -2.64
C ILE A 135 -10.20 7.92 -2.05
N VAL A 136 -10.86 6.85 -1.68
CA VAL A 136 -10.24 5.59 -1.28
C VAL A 136 -10.81 4.48 -2.13
N VAL A 137 -9.95 3.65 -2.69
CA VAL A 137 -10.33 2.42 -3.38
C VAL A 137 -9.66 1.25 -2.65
N THR A 138 -10.48 0.38 -2.09
CA THR A 138 -10.04 -0.80 -1.35
C THR A 138 -10.12 -2.07 -2.20
N ALA A 139 -9.43 -3.13 -1.80
CA ALA A 139 -9.55 -4.44 -2.43
C ALA A 139 -10.98 -4.99 -2.31
N GLU A 140 -11.68 -4.71 -1.21
CA GLU A 140 -13.06 -5.14 -1.00
C GLU A 140 -14.00 -4.52 -2.06
N GLN A 141 -13.87 -3.22 -2.36
CA GLN A 141 -14.69 -2.53 -3.36
C GLN A 141 -14.50 -3.06 -4.77
N VAL A 142 -13.27 -3.46 -5.12
CA VAL A 142 -12.95 -3.95 -6.48
C VAL A 142 -12.93 -5.46 -6.58
N ARG A 143 -13.07 -6.18 -5.47
CA ARG A 143 -13.04 -7.65 -5.37
C ARG A 143 -11.82 -8.27 -6.01
N SER A 144 -10.68 -7.58 -5.90
CA SER A 144 -9.37 -8.04 -6.36
C SER A 144 -8.24 -7.36 -5.56
N TYR A 145 -7.08 -7.98 -5.53
CA TYR A 145 -5.88 -7.47 -4.92
C TYR A 145 -4.93 -6.92 -5.99
N LYS A 146 -4.22 -5.83 -5.69
CA LYS A 146 -3.03 -5.46 -6.47
C LYS A 146 -2.05 -6.63 -6.41
N PRO A 147 -1.38 -7.03 -7.49
CA PRO A 147 -1.08 -6.26 -8.70
C PRO A 147 -2.12 -6.27 -9.82
N ASP A 148 -3.34 -6.76 -9.57
CA ASP A 148 -4.43 -6.58 -10.52
C ASP A 148 -4.75 -5.09 -10.68
N LEU A 149 -5.24 -4.73 -11.88
CA LEU A 149 -5.50 -3.34 -12.22
C LEU A 149 -6.85 -2.80 -11.72
N GLY A 150 -7.58 -3.58 -10.91
CA GLY A 150 -8.92 -3.23 -10.42
C GLY A 150 -8.95 -1.87 -9.73
N HIS A 151 -8.06 -1.63 -8.77
CA HIS A 151 -7.97 -0.37 -8.03
C HIS A 151 -7.71 0.82 -8.96
N PHE A 152 -6.75 0.69 -9.87
CA PHE A 152 -6.37 1.76 -10.79
C PHE A 152 -7.50 2.09 -11.76
N ARG A 153 -8.16 1.07 -12.32
CA ARG A 153 -9.31 1.24 -13.23
C ARG A 153 -10.50 1.88 -12.52
N LYS A 154 -10.79 1.43 -11.28
CA LYS A 154 -11.87 2.01 -10.48
C LYS A 154 -11.61 3.48 -10.15
N PHE A 155 -10.38 3.82 -9.80
CA PHE A 155 -10.00 5.21 -9.55
C PHE A 155 -10.14 6.07 -10.82
N ALA A 156 -9.68 5.58 -11.97
CA ALA A 156 -9.85 6.29 -13.25
C ALA A 156 -11.35 6.49 -13.61
N GLU A 157 -12.18 5.47 -13.38
CA GLU A 157 -13.65 5.54 -13.58
C GLU A 157 -14.28 6.63 -12.70
N LEU A 158 -13.91 6.69 -11.42
CA LEU A 158 -14.50 7.65 -10.47
C LEU A 158 -14.09 9.09 -10.72
N THR A 159 -12.88 9.32 -11.27
CA THR A 159 -12.28 10.66 -11.34
C THR A 159 -12.09 11.21 -12.73
N GLY A 160 -12.13 10.38 -13.75
CA GLY A 160 -11.67 10.73 -15.08
C GLY A 160 -10.14 10.96 -15.18
N ALA A 161 -9.37 10.53 -14.15
CA ALA A 161 -7.91 10.66 -14.16
C ALA A 161 -7.28 9.86 -15.31
N THR A 162 -6.24 10.43 -15.89
CA THR A 162 -5.48 9.87 -17.01
C THR A 162 -3.99 9.92 -16.69
N PRO A 163 -3.14 9.20 -17.43
CA PRO A 163 -1.69 9.30 -17.24
C PRO A 163 -1.11 10.72 -17.32
N ALA A 164 -1.82 11.64 -17.95
CA ALA A 164 -1.38 13.04 -18.08
C ALA A 164 -1.50 13.84 -16.77
N ASN A 165 -2.46 13.49 -15.90
CA ASN A 165 -2.76 14.24 -14.68
C ASN A 165 -2.77 13.39 -13.40
N TRP A 166 -2.12 12.22 -13.43
CA TRP A 166 -2.10 11.27 -12.34
C TRP A 166 -0.69 10.72 -12.10
N ILE A 167 -0.23 10.76 -10.87
CA ILE A 167 1.01 10.15 -10.39
C ILE A 167 0.66 9.17 -9.27
N HIS A 168 1.26 7.98 -9.26
CA HIS A 168 1.11 6.99 -8.20
C HIS A 168 2.35 6.93 -7.31
N VAL A 169 2.18 6.83 -6.00
CA VAL A 169 3.26 6.82 -4.99
C VAL A 169 3.13 5.59 -4.11
N ALA A 170 4.12 4.73 -4.06
CA ALA A 170 4.04 3.48 -3.30
C ALA A 170 5.39 2.89 -2.92
N ASN A 171 5.41 2.07 -1.85
CA ASN A 171 6.55 1.24 -1.47
C ASN A 171 6.63 -0.06 -2.27
N SER A 172 5.48 -0.72 -2.52
CA SER A 172 5.49 -2.03 -3.14
C SER A 172 5.80 -1.98 -4.64
N TRP A 173 6.94 -2.56 -5.00
CA TRP A 173 7.34 -2.66 -6.40
C TRP A 173 6.40 -3.58 -7.20
N VAL A 174 5.99 -4.71 -6.60
CA VAL A 174 5.14 -5.70 -7.28
C VAL A 174 3.68 -5.25 -7.36
N HIS A 175 3.13 -4.79 -6.22
CA HIS A 175 1.71 -4.47 -6.13
C HIS A 175 1.35 -3.12 -6.73
N ASP A 176 2.32 -2.20 -6.88
CA ASP A 176 2.04 -0.82 -7.23
C ASP A 176 2.86 -0.32 -8.42
N ILE A 177 4.18 -0.41 -8.37
CA ILE A 177 5.04 0.19 -9.40
C ILE A 177 4.87 -0.51 -10.75
N LEU A 178 4.84 -1.86 -10.76
CA LEU A 178 4.60 -2.61 -11.99
C LEU A 178 3.20 -2.37 -12.58
N PRO A 179 2.09 -2.43 -11.80
CA PRO A 179 0.77 -2.08 -12.32
C PRO A 179 0.68 -0.64 -12.82
N ALA A 180 1.24 0.34 -12.10
CA ALA A 180 1.28 1.73 -12.55
C ALA A 180 1.96 1.86 -13.91
N ALA A 181 3.12 1.22 -14.09
CA ALA A 181 3.82 1.20 -15.37
C ALA A 181 3.02 0.53 -16.50
N ARG A 182 2.27 -0.56 -16.20
CA ARG A 182 1.37 -1.22 -17.17
C ARG A 182 0.22 -0.31 -17.60
N MET A 183 -0.20 0.62 -16.75
CA MET A 183 -1.21 1.62 -17.02
C MET A 183 -0.65 2.88 -17.72
N GLY A 184 0.65 2.94 -17.94
CA GLY A 184 1.34 4.13 -18.46
C GLY A 184 1.36 5.29 -17.47
N LEU A 185 1.11 5.04 -16.20
CA LEU A 185 1.14 6.06 -15.16
C LEU A 185 2.57 6.38 -14.77
N ARG A 186 2.80 7.65 -14.47
CA ARG A 186 4.00 8.08 -13.76
C ARG A 186 3.93 7.61 -12.30
N SER A 187 5.07 7.20 -11.75
CA SER A 187 5.13 6.78 -10.37
C SER A 187 6.39 7.25 -9.64
N VAL A 188 6.26 7.41 -8.33
CA VAL A 188 7.39 7.58 -7.41
C VAL A 188 7.45 6.36 -6.51
N TRP A 189 8.56 5.65 -6.58
CA TRP A 189 8.80 4.48 -5.75
C TRP A 189 9.44 4.91 -4.42
N VAL A 190 8.70 4.75 -3.32
CA VAL A 190 9.19 5.00 -1.95
C VAL A 190 9.74 3.69 -1.39
N ASP A 191 10.92 3.29 -1.81
CA ASP A 191 11.57 2.00 -1.46
C ASP A 191 12.12 2.03 -0.03
N ARG A 192 11.23 1.90 0.95
CA ARG A 192 11.56 1.92 2.39
C ARG A 192 12.39 0.70 2.79
N ASP A 193 12.16 -0.42 2.12
CA ASP A 193 12.74 -1.73 2.45
C ASP A 193 14.07 -2.00 1.74
N LEU A 194 14.51 -1.09 0.85
CA LEU A 194 15.75 -1.23 0.07
C LEU A 194 15.82 -2.56 -0.68
N THR A 195 14.73 -2.93 -1.33
CA THR A 195 14.48 -4.26 -1.91
C THR A 195 15.42 -4.64 -3.05
N GLY A 196 16.14 -3.68 -3.64
CA GLY A 196 17.06 -3.94 -4.76
C GLY A 196 16.39 -4.18 -6.12
N HIS A 197 15.06 -4.02 -6.22
CA HIS A 197 14.38 -4.10 -7.51
C HIS A 197 14.87 -3.03 -8.50
N PRO A 198 14.76 -3.29 -9.82
CA PRO A 198 15.18 -2.33 -10.82
C PRO A 198 14.27 -1.10 -10.83
N ALA A 199 14.85 0.09 -10.68
CA ALA A 199 14.10 1.35 -10.63
C ALA A 199 13.48 1.78 -11.98
N LYS A 200 13.74 1.07 -13.07
CA LYS A 200 13.35 1.42 -14.45
C LYS A 200 11.83 1.55 -14.71
N PHE A 201 10.99 1.11 -13.77
CA PHE A 201 9.53 1.17 -13.87
C PHE A 201 8.91 2.34 -13.09
N ALA A 202 9.73 3.12 -12.40
CA ALA A 202 9.32 4.35 -11.74
C ALA A 202 10.14 5.54 -12.27
N GLU A 203 9.54 6.72 -12.34
CA GLU A 203 10.25 7.94 -12.75
C GLU A 203 11.30 8.35 -11.74
N ARG A 204 11.03 8.10 -10.47
CA ARG A 204 11.96 8.37 -9.37
C ARG A 204 11.84 7.29 -8.30
N ARG A 205 12.97 7.02 -7.64
CA ARG A 205 13.06 6.21 -6.42
C ARG A 205 13.55 7.09 -5.28
N VAL A 206 12.85 7.04 -4.16
CA VAL A 206 13.25 7.64 -2.88
C VAL A 206 13.15 6.59 -1.79
N THR A 207 13.84 6.78 -0.67
CA THR A 207 13.80 5.83 0.47
C THR A 207 12.98 6.37 1.65
N THR A 208 12.48 7.58 1.54
CA THR A 208 11.70 8.29 2.55
C THR A 208 10.80 9.32 1.86
N MET A 209 9.69 9.69 2.48
CA MET A 209 8.80 10.74 1.95
C MET A 209 9.28 12.16 2.21
N ARG A 210 10.36 12.39 2.97
CA ARG A 210 10.85 13.75 3.28
C ARG A 210 11.05 14.63 2.05
N ARG A 211 11.51 14.04 0.95
CA ARG A 211 11.72 14.73 -0.34
C ARG A 211 10.62 14.46 -1.37
N LEU A 212 9.52 13.84 -0.96
CA LEU A 212 8.45 13.49 -1.87
C LEU A 212 7.82 14.72 -2.56
N PRO A 213 7.55 15.85 -1.87
CA PRO A 213 6.98 17.03 -2.54
C PRO A 213 7.82 17.53 -3.71
N GLU A 214 9.13 17.70 -3.51
CA GLU A 214 10.06 18.11 -4.57
C GLU A 214 10.10 17.07 -5.71
N THR A 215 10.17 15.79 -5.34
CA THR A 215 10.21 14.68 -6.30
C THR A 215 8.95 14.62 -7.15
N VAL A 216 7.77 14.84 -6.57
CA VAL A 216 6.49 14.86 -7.30
C VAL A 216 6.45 16.06 -8.26
N MET A 217 6.94 17.23 -7.85
CA MET A 217 7.03 18.39 -8.75
C MET A 217 7.93 18.12 -9.95
N ASP A 218 9.11 17.51 -9.72
CA ASP A 218 10.00 17.10 -10.81
C ASP A 218 9.33 16.11 -11.76
N VAL A 219 8.66 15.08 -11.23
CA VAL A 219 7.97 14.05 -12.03
C VAL A 219 6.81 14.68 -12.80
N SER A 220 6.09 15.64 -12.21
CA SER A 220 4.97 16.32 -12.88
C SER A 220 5.39 17.12 -14.10
N ALA A 221 6.62 17.64 -14.10
CA ALA A 221 7.19 18.41 -15.22
C ALA A 221 7.71 17.54 -16.38
N LEU A 222 7.84 16.21 -16.19
CA LEU A 222 8.29 15.30 -17.25
C LEU A 222 7.21 15.17 -18.34
N PRO A 223 7.61 14.93 -19.63
CA PRO A 223 6.66 14.57 -20.66
C PRO A 223 5.95 13.25 -20.31
N ALA A 224 4.71 13.10 -20.79
CA ALA A 224 4.00 11.83 -20.62
C ALA A 224 4.80 10.66 -21.24
N TRP A 225 4.75 9.49 -20.62
CA TRP A 225 5.37 8.29 -21.17
C TRP A 225 4.80 8.01 -22.57
N PRO A 226 5.64 7.72 -23.56
CA PRO A 226 5.13 7.19 -24.80
C PRO A 226 4.43 5.85 -24.51
N VAL A 227 3.16 5.78 -24.86
CA VAL A 227 2.38 4.52 -24.79
C VAL A 227 3.10 3.51 -25.69
N ARG A 228 3.66 2.45 -25.09
CA ARG A 228 4.32 1.35 -25.81
C ARG A 228 3.33 0.25 -26.12
#